data_b9a65e496f84f899e42dc319d9063a26
#
_entry.id   b9a65e496f84f899e42dc319d9063a26
#
_cell.length_a   1.000
_cell.length_b   1.000
_cell.length_c   1.000
_cell.angle_alpha   90.00
_cell.angle_beta   90.00
_cell.angle_gamma   90.00
#
_symmetry.space_group_name_H-M   'P 1'
#
loop_
_entity.id
_entity.type
_entity.pdbx_description
1 polymer ?
#
loop_
_entity_poly.entity_id
_entity_poly.type
_entity_poly.pdbx_seq_one_letter_code
_entity_poly.pdbx_strand_id
1 'polypeptide(L)'
;MIREAIFSMIEEKRNLTENEAYAVMNSIMRAGNDETEDIVTPAQFGAFLVTLRIKGETVDEIVGMARSMREHALPVDANTLPLLDTCGTGGSSRKIFNASTAAAFVACAAGAKVAKHGNRAMSSRSGSADLLEEMGAVIALPADSVVQCIEQVGIGFLFAQSFHPSMKFAGPLRPQIGVRTIFNILG
;
A
#
# COMPACT_ATOMS: atom_id res chain seq x y z
N MET A 1 -21.40 -8.80 1.92
CA MET A 1 -20.30 -8.20 2.72
C MET A 1 -20.07 -6.72 2.44
N ILE A 2 -19.55 -6.26 1.27
CA ILE A 2 -19.30 -4.83 1.02
C ILE A 2 -20.58 -3.98 0.99
N ARG A 3 -21.70 -4.51 0.47
CA ARG A 3 -23.01 -3.84 0.48
C ARG A 3 -23.55 -3.62 1.89
N GLU A 4 -23.40 -4.61 2.76
CA GLU A 4 -23.81 -4.55 4.17
C GLU A 4 -23.01 -3.48 4.91
N ALA A 5 -21.69 -3.43 4.68
CA ALA A 5 -20.84 -2.40 5.26
C ALA A 5 -21.24 -0.98 4.81
N ILE A 6 -21.55 -0.79 3.52
CA ILE A 6 -22.07 0.48 3.01
C ILE A 6 -23.41 0.83 3.68
N PHE A 7 -24.33 -0.14 3.77
CA PHE A 7 -25.61 0.03 4.43
C PHE A 7 -25.45 0.44 5.90
N SER A 8 -24.63 -0.29 6.65
CA SER A 8 -24.37 0.04 8.07
C SER A 8 -23.82 1.45 8.27
N MET A 9 -22.93 1.89 7.39
CA MET A 9 -22.38 3.25 7.50
C MET A 9 -23.38 4.34 7.12
N ILE A 10 -24.26 4.10 6.12
CA ILE A 10 -25.21 5.12 5.60
C ILE A 10 -26.49 5.13 6.40
N GLU A 11 -27.15 3.98 6.55
CA GLU A 11 -28.50 3.88 7.12
C GLU A 11 -28.47 3.76 8.64
N GLU A 12 -27.55 2.92 9.17
CA GLU A 12 -27.44 2.71 10.61
C GLU A 12 -26.55 3.75 11.30
N LYS A 13 -25.83 4.58 10.53
CA LYS A 13 -24.88 5.58 11.03
C LYS A 13 -23.80 4.98 11.96
N ARG A 14 -23.45 3.74 11.74
CA ARG A 14 -22.56 2.93 12.56
C ARG A 14 -21.15 2.86 11.94
N ASN A 15 -20.15 2.84 12.79
CA ASN A 15 -18.79 2.47 12.39
C ASN A 15 -18.69 0.96 12.17
N LEU A 16 -17.78 0.56 11.30
CA LEU A 16 -17.44 -0.85 11.15
C LEU A 16 -16.52 -1.29 12.30
N THR A 17 -16.71 -2.50 12.76
CA THR A 17 -15.75 -3.15 13.65
C THR A 17 -14.47 -3.48 12.89
N GLU A 18 -13.37 -3.75 13.60
CA GLU A 18 -12.10 -4.18 13.02
C GLU A 18 -12.29 -5.40 12.09
N ASN A 19 -13.08 -6.39 12.53
CA ASN A 19 -13.32 -7.59 11.74
C ASN A 19 -14.17 -7.35 10.50
N GLU A 20 -15.17 -6.48 10.56
CA GLU A 20 -15.96 -6.09 9.39
C GLU A 20 -15.10 -5.34 8.37
N ALA A 21 -14.29 -4.40 8.83
CA ALA A 21 -13.36 -3.65 7.99
C ALA A 21 -12.31 -4.56 7.34
N TYR A 22 -11.76 -5.50 8.11
CA TYR A 22 -10.88 -6.55 7.60
C TYR A 22 -11.57 -7.36 6.50
N ALA A 23 -12.78 -7.84 6.75
CA ALA A 23 -13.51 -8.69 5.82
C ALA A 23 -13.84 -7.97 4.50
N VAL A 24 -14.22 -6.68 4.56
CA VAL A 24 -14.45 -5.87 3.35
C VAL A 24 -13.15 -5.68 2.57
N MET A 25 -12.05 -5.32 3.24
CA MET A 25 -10.76 -5.16 2.57
C MET A 25 -10.28 -6.48 1.96
N ASN A 26 -10.47 -7.60 2.65
CA ASN A 26 -10.17 -8.93 2.13
C ASN A 26 -10.94 -9.23 0.83
N SER A 27 -12.23 -8.90 0.76
CA SER A 27 -13.01 -9.02 -0.47
C SER A 27 -12.46 -8.14 -1.60
N ILE A 28 -12.03 -6.92 -1.28
CA ILE A 28 -11.42 -6.01 -2.26
C ILE A 28 -10.07 -6.57 -2.75
N MET A 29 -9.23 -7.08 -1.86
CA MET A 29 -7.92 -7.66 -2.22
C MET A 29 -8.06 -8.92 -3.07
N ARG A 30 -9.12 -9.71 -2.86
CA ARG A 30 -9.41 -10.92 -3.65
C ARG A 30 -10.08 -10.63 -4.99
N ALA A 31 -10.72 -9.48 -5.16
CA ALA A 31 -11.44 -9.12 -6.39
C ALA A 31 -10.55 -9.04 -7.65
N GLY A 32 -9.24 -8.92 -7.50
CA GLY A 32 -8.27 -8.96 -8.59
C GLY A 32 -7.83 -10.36 -9.02
N ASN A 33 -8.23 -11.38 -8.27
CA ASN A 33 -7.93 -12.80 -8.55
C ASN A 33 -9.26 -13.47 -8.92
N ASP A 34 -9.37 -14.07 -10.09
CA ASP A 34 -10.60 -14.58 -10.72
C ASP A 34 -11.36 -15.70 -9.97
N GLU A 35 -11.08 -15.93 -8.68
CA GLU A 35 -11.51 -17.11 -7.92
C GLU A 35 -12.65 -16.87 -6.90
N THR A 36 -13.38 -15.75 -6.94
CA THR A 36 -14.38 -15.48 -5.89
C THR A 36 -15.81 -15.34 -6.41
N GLU A 37 -16.74 -16.05 -5.75
CA GLU A 37 -18.20 -15.90 -5.96
C GLU A 37 -18.71 -14.50 -5.57
N ASP A 38 -18.04 -13.81 -4.63
CA ASP A 38 -18.37 -12.45 -4.18
C ASP A 38 -17.51 -11.39 -4.91
N ILE A 39 -17.86 -11.11 -6.16
CA ILE A 39 -17.17 -10.11 -6.97
C ILE A 39 -17.50 -8.70 -6.47
N VAL A 40 -16.52 -7.99 -5.95
CA VAL A 40 -16.63 -6.55 -5.66
C VAL A 40 -16.65 -5.78 -6.99
N THR A 41 -17.74 -5.07 -7.26
CA THR A 41 -17.82 -4.24 -8.47
C THR A 41 -17.10 -2.89 -8.28
N PRO A 42 -16.64 -2.24 -9.38
CA PRO A 42 -16.09 -0.89 -9.30
C PRO A 42 -17.02 0.12 -8.62
N ALA A 43 -18.35 0.01 -8.84
CA ALA A 43 -19.35 0.86 -8.22
C ALA A 43 -19.41 0.65 -6.69
N GLN A 44 -19.38 -0.58 -6.23
CA GLN A 44 -19.35 -0.91 -4.80
C GLN A 44 -18.06 -0.44 -4.14
N PHE A 45 -16.93 -0.63 -4.80
CA PHE A 45 -15.63 -0.16 -4.34
C PHE A 45 -15.62 1.36 -4.16
N GLY A 46 -16.05 2.12 -5.19
CA GLY A 46 -16.14 3.57 -5.12
C GLY A 46 -17.08 4.05 -4.03
N ALA A 47 -18.31 3.48 -3.96
CA ALA A 47 -19.28 3.81 -2.94
C ALA A 47 -18.74 3.58 -1.52
N PHE A 48 -18.09 2.44 -1.27
CA PHE A 48 -17.49 2.11 0.02
C PHE A 48 -16.44 3.14 0.43
N LEU A 49 -15.50 3.43 -0.45
CA LEU A 49 -14.40 4.35 -0.14
C LEU A 49 -14.88 5.79 0.12
N VAL A 50 -15.85 6.26 -0.68
CA VAL A 50 -16.41 7.61 -0.53
C VAL A 50 -17.22 7.70 0.76
N THR A 51 -18.06 6.69 1.05
CA THR A 51 -18.85 6.65 2.29
C THR A 51 -17.94 6.64 3.52
N LEU A 52 -16.93 5.79 3.52
CA LEU A 52 -15.92 5.72 4.60
C LEU A 52 -15.23 7.07 4.79
N ARG A 53 -14.85 7.73 3.69
CA ARG A 53 -14.20 9.05 3.72
C ARG A 53 -15.10 10.14 4.26
N ILE A 54 -16.39 10.16 3.88
CA ILE A 54 -17.36 11.17 4.36
C ILE A 54 -17.65 10.95 5.85
N LYS A 55 -17.81 9.70 6.26
CA LYS A 55 -18.03 9.33 7.66
C LYS A 55 -16.83 9.70 8.55
N GLY A 56 -15.64 9.58 8.02
CA GLY A 56 -14.36 9.60 8.74
C GLY A 56 -13.98 8.20 9.23
N GLU A 57 -12.74 7.82 8.97
CA GLU A 57 -12.19 6.53 9.33
C GLU A 57 -11.92 6.44 10.85
N THR A 58 -12.28 5.33 11.48
CA THR A 58 -11.92 5.03 12.87
C THR A 58 -10.64 4.20 12.95
N VAL A 59 -10.05 4.14 14.14
CA VAL A 59 -8.84 3.32 14.38
C VAL A 59 -9.09 1.85 14.09
N ASP A 60 -10.21 1.30 14.54
CA ASP A 60 -10.57 -0.10 14.32
C ASP A 60 -10.70 -0.42 12.81
N GLU A 61 -11.33 0.48 12.06
CA GLU A 61 -11.46 0.34 10.61
C GLU A 61 -10.10 0.37 9.91
N ILE A 62 -9.21 1.28 10.31
CA ILE A 62 -7.85 1.38 9.76
C ILE A 62 -7.07 0.10 10.08
N VAL A 63 -7.12 -0.38 11.32
CA VAL A 63 -6.41 -1.59 11.77
C VAL A 63 -6.89 -2.82 11.01
N GLY A 64 -8.21 -3.03 10.89
CA GLY A 64 -8.78 -4.16 10.17
C GLY A 64 -8.35 -4.18 8.70
N MET A 65 -8.42 -3.02 8.03
CA MET A 65 -8.01 -2.90 6.63
C MET A 65 -6.50 -3.09 6.45
N ALA A 66 -5.67 -2.52 7.33
CA ALA A 66 -4.22 -2.68 7.29
C ALA A 66 -3.81 -4.15 7.46
N ARG A 67 -4.44 -4.87 8.41
CA ARG A 67 -4.21 -6.29 8.63
C ARG A 67 -4.48 -7.10 7.38
N SER A 68 -5.62 -6.89 6.74
CA SER A 68 -5.96 -7.57 5.49
C SER A 68 -4.96 -7.28 4.37
N MET A 69 -4.58 -6.02 4.17
CA MET A 69 -3.59 -5.65 3.14
C MET A 69 -2.23 -6.31 3.39
N ARG A 70 -1.78 -6.39 4.64
CA ARG A 70 -0.51 -7.04 4.99
C ARG A 70 -0.53 -8.54 4.70
N GLU A 71 -1.64 -9.22 4.98
CA GLU A 71 -1.78 -10.66 4.72
C GLU A 71 -1.79 -10.99 3.21
N HIS A 72 -2.17 -10.04 2.36
CA HIS A 72 -2.15 -10.18 0.90
C HIS A 72 -0.85 -9.66 0.25
N ALA A 73 0.07 -9.09 1.02
CA ALA A 73 1.36 -8.70 0.51
C ALA A 73 2.28 -9.91 0.32
N LEU A 74 3.13 -9.86 -0.70
CA LEU A 74 4.17 -10.89 -0.86
C LEU A 74 5.20 -10.73 0.26
N PRO A 75 5.51 -11.81 1.02
CA PRO A 75 6.49 -11.75 2.07
C PRO A 75 7.90 -11.60 1.52
N VAL A 76 8.74 -10.88 2.25
CA VAL A 76 10.19 -10.81 2.03
C VAL A 76 10.85 -11.24 3.32
N ASP A 77 11.43 -12.42 3.31
CA ASP A 77 12.09 -13.00 4.49
C ASP A 77 13.61 -12.85 4.35
N ALA A 78 14.12 -11.76 4.89
CA ALA A 78 15.55 -11.50 4.93
C ALA A 78 16.13 -12.05 6.25
N ASN A 79 17.24 -12.82 6.15
CA ASN A 79 17.93 -13.39 7.32
C ASN A 79 18.62 -12.34 8.20
N THR A 80 18.54 -11.07 7.82
CA THR A 80 19.24 -9.97 8.49
C THR A 80 18.22 -9.08 9.21
N LEU A 81 18.36 -8.95 10.53
CA LEU A 81 17.55 -8.06 11.37
C LEU A 81 18.45 -7.22 12.28
N PRO A 82 18.08 -6.00 12.64
CA PRO A 82 16.88 -5.28 12.23
C PRO A 82 16.97 -4.70 10.81
N LEU A 83 15.82 -4.59 10.14
CA LEU A 83 15.70 -3.90 8.87
C LEU A 83 15.12 -2.50 9.08
N LEU A 84 15.62 -1.53 8.32
CA LEU A 84 15.13 -0.15 8.30
C LEU A 84 14.32 0.11 7.04
N ASP A 85 13.11 0.65 7.17
CA ASP A 85 12.40 1.32 6.07
C ASP A 85 12.32 2.82 6.34
N THR A 86 12.56 3.61 5.33
CA THR A 86 12.49 5.07 5.37
C THR A 86 11.26 5.62 4.66
N CYS A 87 10.30 4.78 4.28
CA CYS A 87 9.13 5.25 3.57
C CYS A 87 8.27 6.14 4.48
N GLY A 88 7.74 7.21 3.88
CA GLY A 88 6.74 8.04 4.52
C GLY A 88 5.33 7.59 4.13
N THR A 89 4.31 8.12 4.79
CA THR A 89 2.90 7.84 4.51
C THR A 89 2.45 8.30 3.12
N GLY A 90 3.26 9.08 2.41
CA GLY A 90 2.92 9.62 1.10
C GLY A 90 1.95 10.79 1.15
N GLY A 91 1.60 11.32 -0.01
CA GLY A 91 0.55 12.35 -0.14
C GLY A 91 0.88 13.72 0.47
N SER A 92 2.16 14.01 0.75
CA SER A 92 2.57 15.35 1.19
C SER A 92 2.23 16.40 0.13
N SER A 93 1.65 17.50 0.56
CA SER A 93 1.42 18.67 -0.30
C SER A 93 2.70 19.48 -0.57
N ARG A 94 3.77 19.23 0.20
CA ARG A 94 5.05 19.91 0.03
C ARG A 94 5.87 19.22 -1.04
N LYS A 95 6.27 20.00 -2.05
CA LYS A 95 7.17 19.55 -3.13
C LYS A 95 8.60 19.61 -2.61
N ILE A 96 9.07 18.52 -2.02
CA ILE A 96 10.46 18.36 -1.60
C ILE A 96 11.15 17.30 -2.48
N PHE A 97 12.47 17.26 -2.46
CA PHE A 97 13.22 16.18 -3.10
C PHE A 97 12.91 14.81 -2.44
N ASN A 98 13.35 13.73 -3.04
CA ASN A 98 13.09 12.37 -2.55
C ASN A 98 13.90 12.06 -1.27
N ALA A 99 13.58 12.82 -0.18
CA ALA A 99 14.32 12.80 1.08
C ALA A 99 14.38 11.39 1.69
N SER A 100 13.28 10.63 1.65
CA SER A 100 13.25 9.26 2.17
C SER A 100 14.16 8.31 1.38
N THR A 101 14.31 8.52 0.06
CA THR A 101 15.24 7.72 -0.76
C THR A 101 16.69 8.10 -0.47
N ALA A 102 16.97 9.39 -0.36
CA ALA A 102 18.30 9.85 0.03
C ALA A 102 18.70 9.34 1.44
N ALA A 103 17.77 9.41 2.40
CA ALA A 103 17.99 8.88 3.75
C ALA A 103 18.25 7.37 3.77
N ALA A 104 17.61 6.59 2.88
CA ALA A 104 17.86 5.16 2.74
C ALA A 104 19.31 4.87 2.35
N PHE A 105 19.85 5.60 1.36
CA PHE A 105 21.27 5.46 0.97
C PHE A 105 22.23 5.88 2.06
N VAL A 106 21.95 6.98 2.75
CA VAL A 106 22.79 7.46 3.88
C VAL A 106 22.79 6.44 5.02
N ALA A 107 21.61 5.91 5.38
CA ALA A 107 21.49 4.90 6.43
C ALA A 107 22.23 3.60 6.04
N CYS A 108 22.10 3.16 4.80
CA CYS A 108 22.84 2.01 4.28
C CYS A 108 24.35 2.24 4.34
N ALA A 109 24.84 3.40 3.92
CA ALA A 109 26.25 3.76 3.98
C ALA A 109 26.78 3.84 5.44
N ALA A 110 25.92 4.14 6.40
CA ALA A 110 26.22 4.10 7.82
C ALA A 110 26.15 2.68 8.45
N GLY A 111 25.89 1.65 7.64
CA GLY A 111 25.90 0.25 8.06
C GLY A 111 24.52 -0.33 8.40
N ALA A 112 23.42 0.42 8.25
CA ALA A 112 22.08 -0.13 8.41
C ALA A 112 21.71 -1.05 7.23
N LYS A 113 20.95 -2.10 7.51
CA LYS A 113 20.31 -2.90 6.46
C LYS A 113 18.94 -2.30 6.13
N VAL A 114 18.76 -1.91 4.87
CA VAL A 114 17.59 -1.15 4.42
C VAL A 114 16.70 -1.99 3.50
N ALA A 115 15.44 -2.16 3.90
CA ALA A 115 14.38 -2.72 3.08
C ALA A 115 13.42 -1.59 2.70
N LYS A 116 13.72 -0.87 1.62
CA LYS A 116 12.97 0.32 1.26
C LYS A 116 11.73 -0.02 0.45
N HIS A 117 10.55 0.18 1.03
CA HIS A 117 9.31 0.18 0.28
C HIS A 117 9.09 1.50 -0.47
N GLY A 118 8.58 1.41 -1.69
CA GLY A 118 8.30 2.61 -2.48
C GLY A 118 7.53 2.36 -3.77
N ASN A 119 7.09 3.46 -4.39
CA ASN A 119 6.29 3.42 -5.61
C ASN A 119 6.69 4.57 -6.54
N ARG A 120 6.09 4.57 -7.74
CA ARG A 120 6.12 5.71 -8.66
C ARG A 120 5.34 6.89 -8.08
N ALA A 121 5.62 8.06 -8.62
CA ALA A 121 4.89 9.27 -8.25
C ALA A 121 3.39 9.14 -8.57
N MET A 122 2.53 9.49 -7.60
CA MET A 122 1.09 9.61 -7.80
C MET A 122 0.65 11.06 -8.05
N SER A 123 1.25 12.02 -7.35
CA SER A 123 0.92 13.45 -7.41
C SER A 123 2.15 14.35 -7.41
N SER A 124 3.32 13.82 -7.13
CA SER A 124 4.60 14.54 -7.21
C SER A 124 5.23 14.38 -8.59
N ARG A 125 6.35 15.12 -8.85
CA ARG A 125 7.09 15.01 -10.11
C ARG A 125 7.89 13.70 -10.22
N SER A 126 8.30 13.12 -9.10
CA SER A 126 9.13 11.92 -9.03
C SER A 126 8.88 11.20 -7.73
N GLY A 127 8.58 9.91 -7.80
CA GLY A 127 8.54 8.97 -6.67
C GLY A 127 9.90 8.31 -6.46
N SER A 128 9.98 7.43 -5.46
CA SER A 128 11.21 6.67 -5.17
C SER A 128 11.58 5.72 -6.31
N ALA A 129 10.60 5.08 -6.93
CA ALA A 129 10.81 4.19 -8.06
C ALA A 129 11.34 4.93 -9.28
N ASP A 130 10.73 6.08 -9.61
CA ASP A 130 11.15 6.90 -10.76
C ASP A 130 12.62 7.35 -10.61
N LEU A 131 13.01 7.77 -9.42
CA LEU A 131 14.39 8.17 -9.14
C LEU A 131 15.37 7.00 -9.29
N LEU A 132 15.04 5.83 -8.76
CA LEU A 132 15.92 4.66 -8.82
C LEU A 132 16.08 4.14 -10.25
N GLU A 133 15.02 4.15 -11.06
CA GLU A 133 15.09 3.81 -12.48
C GLU A 133 15.97 4.78 -13.27
N GLU A 134 15.83 6.09 -13.03
CA GLU A 134 16.68 7.11 -13.66
C GLU A 134 18.15 6.94 -13.28
N MET A 135 18.43 6.43 -12.08
CA MET A 135 19.79 6.05 -11.65
C MET A 135 20.27 4.71 -12.24
N GLY A 136 19.46 4.03 -13.04
CA GLY A 136 19.79 2.76 -13.70
C GLY A 136 19.49 1.51 -12.85
N ALA A 137 18.77 1.62 -11.74
CA ALA A 137 18.41 0.47 -10.93
C ALA A 137 17.24 -0.30 -11.54
N VAL A 138 17.26 -1.63 -11.48
CA VAL A 138 16.14 -2.50 -11.79
C VAL A 138 15.24 -2.55 -10.56
N ILE A 139 14.04 -1.96 -10.64
CA ILE A 139 13.13 -1.82 -9.50
C ILE A 139 12.17 -3.00 -9.32
N ALA A 140 11.80 -3.68 -10.39
CA ALA A 140 10.84 -4.80 -10.37
C ALA A 140 11.58 -6.15 -10.20
N LEU A 141 12.19 -6.33 -9.05
CA LEU A 141 12.88 -7.56 -8.70
C LEU A 141 11.94 -8.53 -7.96
N PRO A 142 12.11 -9.86 -8.12
CA PRO A 142 11.45 -10.86 -7.27
C PRO A 142 11.99 -10.80 -5.84
N ALA A 143 11.21 -11.33 -4.88
CA ALA A 143 11.51 -11.25 -3.45
C ALA A 143 12.92 -11.77 -3.11
N ASP A 144 13.33 -12.92 -3.65
CA ASP A 144 14.65 -13.51 -3.39
C ASP A 144 15.79 -12.60 -3.84
N SER A 145 15.63 -11.91 -4.98
CA SER A 145 16.64 -10.97 -5.46
C SER A 145 16.71 -9.71 -4.59
N VAL A 146 15.56 -9.25 -4.07
CA VAL A 146 15.53 -8.14 -3.09
C VAL A 146 16.25 -8.54 -1.81
N VAL A 147 16.01 -9.77 -1.31
CA VAL A 147 16.74 -10.31 -0.14
C VAL A 147 18.25 -10.31 -0.39
N GLN A 148 18.69 -10.82 -1.54
CA GLN A 148 20.12 -10.78 -1.90
C GLN A 148 20.70 -9.36 -1.91
N CYS A 149 19.96 -8.38 -2.44
CA CYS A 149 20.38 -6.98 -2.40
C CYS A 149 20.55 -6.48 -0.95
N ILE A 150 19.59 -6.78 -0.06
CA ILE A 150 19.67 -6.41 1.36
C ILE A 150 20.88 -7.05 2.03
N GLU A 151 21.12 -8.33 1.80
CA GLU A 151 22.20 -9.08 2.45
C GLU A 151 23.57 -8.68 1.93
N GLN A 152 23.76 -8.58 0.62
CA GLN A 152 25.06 -8.35 -0.01
C GLN A 152 25.41 -6.87 -0.11
N VAL A 153 24.47 -6.03 -0.53
CA VAL A 153 24.70 -4.59 -0.78
C VAL A 153 24.30 -3.74 0.42
N GLY A 154 23.35 -4.21 1.24
CA GLY A 154 22.84 -3.49 2.41
C GLY A 154 21.53 -2.77 2.17
N ILE A 155 21.05 -2.69 0.91
CA ILE A 155 19.80 -2.05 0.55
C ILE A 155 19.05 -2.85 -0.52
N GLY A 156 17.76 -3.08 -0.30
CA GLY A 156 16.83 -3.64 -1.28
C GLY A 156 15.62 -2.72 -1.47
N PHE A 157 15.10 -2.67 -2.69
CA PHE A 157 13.91 -1.89 -3.02
C PHE A 157 12.70 -2.79 -3.23
N LEU A 158 11.66 -2.60 -2.41
CA LEU A 158 10.40 -3.29 -2.51
C LEU A 158 9.43 -2.42 -3.31
N PHE A 159 9.34 -2.69 -4.61
CA PHE A 159 8.45 -1.96 -5.49
C PHE A 159 7.00 -2.33 -5.18
N ALA A 160 6.18 -1.37 -4.76
CA ALA A 160 4.84 -1.61 -4.26
C ALA A 160 3.96 -2.44 -5.21
N GLN A 161 4.06 -2.21 -6.53
CA GLN A 161 3.26 -2.95 -7.50
C GLN A 161 3.65 -4.43 -7.61
N SER A 162 4.93 -4.76 -7.36
CA SER A 162 5.40 -6.15 -7.34
C SER A 162 5.02 -6.87 -6.06
N PHE A 163 5.03 -6.17 -4.92
CA PHE A 163 4.81 -6.77 -3.60
C PHE A 163 3.36 -6.74 -3.11
N HIS A 164 2.48 -6.02 -3.82
CA HIS A 164 1.04 -5.98 -3.55
C HIS A 164 0.21 -6.37 -4.80
N PRO A 165 0.31 -7.63 -5.28
CA PRO A 165 -0.40 -8.06 -6.49
C PRO A 165 -1.91 -7.94 -6.37
N SER A 166 -2.47 -8.07 -5.16
CA SER A 166 -3.89 -7.92 -4.87
C SER A 166 -4.43 -6.49 -5.13
N MET A 167 -3.54 -5.51 -5.30
CA MET A 167 -3.94 -4.14 -5.67
C MET A 167 -4.31 -3.98 -7.15
N LYS A 168 -4.23 -5.03 -7.97
CA LYS A 168 -4.60 -4.99 -9.40
C LYS A 168 -6.02 -4.45 -9.64
N PHE A 169 -6.98 -4.82 -8.79
CA PHE A 169 -8.35 -4.33 -8.87
C PHE A 169 -8.46 -2.87 -8.40
N ALA A 170 -7.95 -2.58 -7.20
CA ALA A 170 -8.11 -1.28 -6.56
C ALA A 170 -7.24 -0.18 -7.22
N GLY A 171 -6.05 -0.51 -7.68
CA GLY A 171 -5.06 0.44 -8.22
C GLY A 171 -5.61 1.32 -9.35
N PRO A 172 -6.16 0.76 -10.43
CA PRO A 172 -6.71 1.53 -11.55
C PRO A 172 -7.97 2.34 -11.22
N LEU A 173 -8.73 1.94 -10.18
CA LEU A 173 -9.96 2.60 -9.79
C LEU A 173 -9.71 3.82 -8.88
N ARG A 174 -8.64 3.81 -8.09
CA ARG A 174 -8.33 4.90 -7.15
C ARG A 174 -8.24 6.28 -7.80
N PRO A 175 -7.56 6.49 -8.94
CA PRO A 175 -7.54 7.79 -9.62
C PRO A 175 -8.90 8.25 -10.11
N GLN A 176 -9.79 7.31 -10.47
CA GLN A 176 -11.12 7.60 -11.00
C GLN A 176 -12.06 8.17 -9.93
N ILE A 177 -11.83 7.86 -8.64
CA ILE A 177 -12.61 8.38 -7.52
C ILE A 177 -12.39 9.89 -7.32
N GLY A 178 -11.21 10.40 -7.65
CA GLY A 178 -10.90 11.82 -7.66
C GLY A 178 -10.72 12.48 -6.29
N VAL A 179 -10.84 11.74 -5.19
CA VAL A 179 -10.64 12.22 -3.82
C VAL A 179 -9.66 11.34 -3.04
N ARG A 180 -9.11 11.86 -1.95
CA ARG A 180 -8.30 11.09 -1.02
C ARG A 180 -9.19 10.11 -0.26
N THR A 181 -8.71 8.87 -0.12
CA THR A 181 -9.42 7.76 0.55
C THR A 181 -8.51 7.11 1.58
N ILE A 182 -9.01 6.08 2.27
CA ILE A 182 -8.24 5.26 3.21
C ILE A 182 -6.92 4.74 2.62
N PHE A 183 -6.84 4.50 1.31
CA PHE A 183 -5.60 4.09 0.65
C PHE A 183 -4.49 5.17 0.64
N ASN A 184 -4.79 6.40 1.00
CA ASN A 184 -3.79 7.43 1.23
C ASN A 184 -3.22 7.40 2.67
N ILE A 185 -3.80 6.57 3.52
CA ILE A 185 -3.32 6.29 4.88
C ILE A 185 -2.59 4.94 4.90
N LEU A 186 -3.15 3.93 4.21
CA LEU A 186 -2.67 2.55 4.21
C LEU A 186 -1.59 2.26 3.15
N GLY A 187 -1.43 3.17 2.15
CA GLY A 187 -0.54 2.98 1.01
C GLY A 187 0.84 3.60 1.14
#